data_5c0c71a8084398ebe0564c26fcb8850b
#
_entry.id   5c0c71a8084398ebe0564c26fcb8850b
#
_cell.length_a   1.000
_cell.length_b   1.000
_cell.length_c   1.000
_cell.angle_alpha   90.00
_cell.angle_beta   90.00
_cell.angle_gamma   90.00
#
_symmetry.space_group_name_H-M   'P 1'
#
loop_
_entity.id
_entity.type
_entity.pdbx_description
1 polymer ?
#
loop_
_entity_poly.entity_id
_entity_poly.type
_entity_poly.pdbx_seq_one_letter_code
_entity_poly.pdbx_strand_id
1 'polypeptide(L)'
;LHALGRKDGTEEVNYWNIMNNKEGNNKKSGGRANSSRPNSNKPKPAMQKRAQGPKKVKVTTKVADIAAEKVEKKPNQAPKRPKVKDEIRLNKYIANSGACSRRDADIYIQSGTVKVNGIPVTEMGYMVKLGDVVNFDGATLTPEKKVYILLNKPKNFTTALDEGQEFRNVLELVKGSTTAKIGPVGRMDKNTTGLLLFTNDTDMIRKFTLPSQKSSKIYQVSLDKNLKFEDLEKIQKGLTLDGHRVFVEEVSYIEGEAKSEIGLKLRSSNVKVVRSIFEHFDYDVLRIDRVSFAGLTKKNLPRGNWRLLTEQEIINLKNV
;
A
#
# COMPACT_ATOMS: atom_id res chain seq x y z
N LEU A 1 10.26 54.80 -15.61
CA LEU A 1 9.12 54.36 -14.78
C LEU A 1 9.21 52.86 -14.59
N HIS A 2 9.57 52.47 -13.38
CA HIS A 2 9.89 51.12 -12.93
C HIS A 2 8.65 50.20 -12.90
N ALA A 3 8.83 49.00 -13.45
CA ALA A 3 7.95 47.86 -13.17
C ALA A 3 8.73 46.87 -12.31
N LEU A 4 8.29 46.72 -11.06
CA LEU A 4 8.77 45.75 -10.09
C LEU A 4 8.18 44.36 -10.45
N GLY A 5 9.04 43.47 -10.92
CA GLY A 5 8.74 42.04 -11.04
C GLY A 5 8.89 41.36 -9.69
N ARG A 6 7.83 40.83 -9.13
CA ARG A 6 7.86 39.89 -8.00
C ARG A 6 8.50 38.57 -8.45
N LYS A 7 9.62 38.23 -7.88
CA LYS A 7 10.17 36.87 -7.88
C LYS A 7 9.57 36.13 -6.71
N ASP A 8 8.59 35.30 -6.98
CA ASP A 8 8.17 34.27 -6.04
C ASP A 8 9.17 33.13 -6.12
N GLY A 9 10.19 33.21 -5.28
CA GLY A 9 11.17 32.15 -5.08
C GLY A 9 10.57 31.05 -4.20
N THR A 10 9.79 30.16 -4.80
CA THR A 10 9.61 28.82 -4.25
C THR A 10 10.87 28.04 -4.60
N GLU A 11 11.80 27.93 -3.64
CA GLU A 11 12.85 26.93 -3.68
C GLU A 11 12.17 25.56 -3.78
N GLU A 12 12.05 25.02 -4.98
CA GLU A 12 11.82 23.61 -5.19
C GLU A 12 13.00 22.85 -4.59
N VAL A 13 12.82 22.43 -3.34
CA VAL A 13 13.75 21.57 -2.64
C VAL A 13 13.87 20.30 -3.47
N ASN A 14 14.99 20.16 -4.15
CA ASN A 14 15.28 19.01 -5.01
C ASN A 14 15.41 17.77 -4.13
N TYR A 15 14.27 17.09 -3.87
CA TYR A 15 14.14 15.94 -2.97
C TYR A 15 15.12 14.81 -3.31
N TRP A 16 15.56 14.72 -4.57
CA TRP A 16 16.48 13.68 -5.03
C TRP A 16 17.91 13.90 -4.51
N ASN A 17 18.38 15.15 -4.40
CA ASN A 17 19.72 15.47 -3.88
C ASN A 17 19.84 15.32 -2.36
N ILE A 18 18.73 15.47 -1.61
CA ILE A 18 18.75 15.31 -0.14
C ILE A 18 18.85 13.83 0.25
N MET A 19 18.40 12.91 -0.62
CA MET A 19 18.28 11.48 -0.27
C MET A 19 19.51 10.65 -0.62
N ASN A 20 20.41 11.13 -1.50
CA ASN A 20 21.56 10.35 -2.00
C ASN A 20 22.89 10.64 -1.29
N ASN A 21 22.92 11.34 -0.17
CA ASN A 21 24.18 11.59 0.53
C ASN A 21 24.68 10.33 1.26
N LYS A 22 25.55 9.60 0.57
CA LYS A 22 26.58 8.64 1.00
C LYS A 22 26.15 7.35 1.68
N GLU A 23 26.01 6.31 0.87
CA GLU A 23 26.56 5.01 1.26
C GLU A 23 27.95 4.86 0.63
N GLY A 24 28.97 4.73 1.48
CA GLY A 24 30.37 4.68 1.11
C GLY A 24 30.70 3.50 0.20
N ASN A 25 31.47 3.82 -0.80
CA ASN A 25 32.16 2.95 -1.73
C ASN A 25 33.00 1.88 -1.03
N ASN A 26 32.76 0.61 -1.30
CA ASN A 26 33.76 -0.43 -1.10
C ASN A 26 33.77 -1.37 -2.31
N LYS A 27 34.60 -1.00 -3.32
CA LYS A 27 34.95 -1.87 -4.43
C LYS A 27 36.01 -2.85 -3.97
N LYS A 28 35.76 -4.14 -4.09
CA LYS A 28 36.82 -5.15 -4.26
C LYS A 28 36.52 -5.97 -5.52
N SER A 29 37.51 -5.92 -6.39
CA SER A 29 37.70 -6.63 -7.65
C SER A 29 37.95 -8.14 -7.40
N GLY A 30 37.54 -8.96 -8.35
CA GLY A 30 38.06 -10.33 -8.45
C GLY A 30 37.22 -11.26 -9.28
N GLY A 31 37.72 -11.63 -10.46
CA GLY A 31 37.85 -13.00 -10.90
C GLY A 31 36.90 -13.49 -12.00
N ARG A 32 37.44 -13.61 -13.20
CA ARG A 32 36.92 -14.37 -14.36
C ARG A 32 36.78 -15.86 -14.05
N ALA A 33 35.73 -16.49 -14.56
CA ALA A 33 35.85 -17.83 -15.17
C ALA A 33 34.72 -18.07 -16.17
N ASN A 34 35.12 -18.54 -17.34
CA ASN A 34 34.40 -18.97 -18.52
C ASN A 34 33.86 -20.40 -18.33
N SER A 35 32.64 -20.74 -18.79
CA SER A 35 32.41 -22.04 -19.48
C SER A 35 31.03 -22.12 -20.13
N SER A 36 31.05 -22.19 -21.43
CA SER A 36 30.39 -23.11 -22.39
C SER A 36 28.93 -23.56 -22.20
N ARG A 37 28.15 -23.29 -23.27
CA ARG A 37 26.84 -23.85 -23.63
C ARG A 37 26.93 -25.39 -23.89
N PRO A 38 25.80 -26.10 -23.89
CA PRO A 38 25.25 -26.46 -25.17
C PRO A 38 23.73 -26.34 -25.35
N ASN A 39 23.40 -26.19 -26.58
CA ASN A 39 22.16 -26.11 -27.33
C ASN A 39 21.34 -27.43 -27.25
N SER A 40 20.00 -27.35 -27.14
CA SER A 40 19.14 -28.44 -27.63
C SER A 40 17.79 -27.89 -28.12
N ASN A 41 17.60 -28.00 -29.42
CA ASN A 41 16.35 -27.89 -30.18
C ASN A 41 15.35 -29.00 -29.81
N LYS A 42 14.06 -28.63 -29.64
CA LYS A 42 12.94 -29.51 -29.98
C LYS A 42 11.69 -28.72 -30.39
N PRO A 43 10.87 -29.29 -31.32
CA PRO A 43 9.92 -28.53 -32.13
C PRO A 43 8.51 -28.43 -31.55
N LYS A 44 7.75 -27.43 -32.04
CA LYS A 44 6.34 -27.16 -31.76
C LYS A 44 5.41 -28.10 -32.50
N PRO A 45 4.28 -28.54 -31.94
CA PRO A 45 3.20 -29.14 -32.73
C PRO A 45 2.15 -28.11 -33.17
N ALA A 46 1.54 -28.39 -34.29
CA ALA A 46 0.67 -27.57 -35.11
C ALA A 46 -0.74 -27.36 -34.54
N MET A 47 -1.30 -26.23 -34.89
CA MET A 47 -2.62 -25.72 -34.57
C MET A 47 -3.67 -26.28 -35.54
N GLN A 48 -4.72 -26.93 -35.02
CA GLN A 48 -5.92 -27.30 -35.79
C GLN A 48 -6.98 -26.18 -35.69
N LYS A 49 -7.41 -25.76 -36.88
CA LYS A 49 -8.55 -24.86 -37.12
C LYS A 49 -9.86 -25.59 -36.85
N ARG A 50 -10.79 -24.96 -36.14
CA ARG A 50 -12.18 -25.43 -36.05
C ARG A 50 -13.15 -24.36 -36.53
N ALA A 51 -14.13 -24.83 -37.29
CA ALA A 51 -15.06 -24.16 -38.19
C ALA A 51 -16.09 -23.26 -37.51
N GLN A 52 -16.57 -22.30 -38.33
CA GLN A 52 -17.65 -21.36 -38.06
C GLN A 52 -19.03 -22.04 -38.17
N GLY A 53 -19.97 -21.74 -37.30
CA GLY A 53 -21.40 -22.06 -37.39
C GLY A 53 -22.26 -20.80 -37.52
N PRO A 54 -23.51 -20.87 -37.97
CA PRO A 54 -24.15 -19.82 -38.78
C PRO A 54 -24.90 -18.74 -38.00
N LYS A 55 -25.00 -17.59 -38.68
CA LYS A 55 -25.74 -16.36 -38.27
C LYS A 55 -27.25 -16.56 -38.16
N LYS A 56 -27.90 -16.12 -37.11
CA LYS A 56 -29.36 -15.97 -37.03
C LYS A 56 -29.78 -14.51 -37.24
N VAL A 57 -30.75 -14.38 -38.14
CA VAL A 57 -31.40 -13.14 -38.62
C VAL A 57 -32.34 -12.58 -37.55
N LYS A 58 -32.36 -11.25 -37.42
CA LYS A 58 -33.34 -10.51 -36.62
C LYS A 58 -34.60 -10.28 -37.42
N VAL A 59 -35.76 -10.59 -36.85
CA VAL A 59 -37.05 -10.10 -37.29
C VAL A 59 -37.54 -9.05 -36.30
N THR A 60 -37.82 -7.84 -36.83
CA THR A 60 -38.42 -6.71 -36.14
C THR A 60 -39.91 -6.83 -36.21
N THR A 61 -40.63 -6.72 -35.12
CA THR A 61 -42.05 -6.32 -35.08
C THR A 61 -42.27 -5.30 -33.97
N LYS A 62 -42.74 -4.12 -34.41
CA LYS A 62 -43.29 -3.06 -33.59
C LYS A 62 -44.71 -3.41 -33.19
N VAL A 63 -45.05 -3.32 -31.91
CA VAL A 63 -46.43 -3.01 -31.48
C VAL A 63 -46.32 -2.06 -30.29
N ALA A 64 -47.11 -1.01 -30.39
CA ALA A 64 -47.21 0.12 -29.49
C ALA A 64 -48.16 -0.18 -28.31
N ASP A 65 -48.01 0.69 -27.30
CA ASP A 65 -48.97 1.12 -26.28
C ASP A 65 -49.27 0.21 -25.09
N ILE A 66 -49.02 0.75 -23.95
CA ILE A 66 -49.92 1.20 -22.88
C ILE A 66 -49.15 1.26 -21.54
N ALA A 67 -49.22 2.44 -20.95
CA ALA A 67 -48.68 2.80 -19.66
C ALA A 67 -49.15 1.89 -18.51
N ALA A 68 -48.22 1.44 -17.70
CA ALA A 68 -48.48 1.05 -16.32
C ALA A 68 -47.30 1.51 -15.46
N GLU A 69 -47.51 2.58 -14.78
CA GLU A 69 -46.65 3.20 -13.78
C GLU A 69 -46.47 2.23 -12.61
N LYS A 70 -45.36 1.47 -12.59
CA LYS A 70 -44.92 0.72 -11.40
C LYS A 70 -44.08 1.62 -10.54
N VAL A 71 -44.69 2.16 -9.49
CA VAL A 71 -43.99 2.77 -8.35
C VAL A 71 -43.14 1.69 -7.67
N GLU A 72 -41.87 1.62 -8.02
CA GLU A 72 -40.87 0.86 -7.23
C GLU A 72 -40.63 1.56 -5.89
N LYS A 73 -41.22 1.02 -4.84
CA LYS A 73 -40.88 1.36 -3.45
C LYS A 73 -39.42 0.98 -3.21
N LYS A 74 -38.52 1.98 -3.23
CA LYS A 74 -37.15 1.83 -2.71
C LYS A 74 -37.24 1.36 -1.26
N PRO A 75 -36.45 0.33 -0.85
CA PRO A 75 -36.45 -0.09 0.54
C PRO A 75 -35.99 1.08 1.42
N ASN A 76 -36.80 1.38 2.41
CA ASN A 76 -36.60 2.43 3.40
C ASN A 76 -35.25 2.19 4.10
N GLN A 77 -34.20 2.93 3.71
CA GLN A 77 -32.95 2.95 4.47
C GLN A 77 -33.25 3.66 5.79
N ALA A 78 -33.21 2.90 6.88
CA ALA A 78 -33.29 3.47 8.21
C ALA A 78 -32.33 4.66 8.34
N PRO A 79 -32.73 5.77 8.98
CA PRO A 79 -31.89 6.97 9.09
C PRO A 79 -30.58 6.58 9.76
N LYS A 80 -29.45 6.82 9.05
CA LYS A 80 -28.11 6.64 9.60
C LYS A 80 -27.99 7.56 10.82
N ARG A 81 -27.95 6.97 12.02
CA ARG A 81 -27.71 7.71 13.26
C ARG A 81 -26.45 8.57 13.10
N PRO A 82 -26.46 9.84 13.56
CA PRO A 82 -25.27 10.69 13.51
C PRO A 82 -24.15 9.95 14.27
N LYS A 83 -22.98 9.80 13.62
CA LYS A 83 -21.81 9.18 14.26
C LYS A 83 -21.31 10.11 15.35
N VAL A 84 -21.59 9.80 16.59
CA VAL A 84 -20.93 10.42 17.74
C VAL A 84 -19.46 10.03 17.66
N LYS A 85 -18.54 11.00 17.69
CA LYS A 85 -17.09 10.81 17.49
C LYS A 85 -16.42 9.95 18.58
N ASP A 86 -17.12 9.68 19.67
CA ASP A 86 -16.56 9.07 20.88
C ASP A 86 -16.98 7.60 21.09
N GLU A 87 -17.65 6.99 20.12
CA GLU A 87 -18.05 5.60 20.16
C GLU A 87 -17.16 4.73 19.27
N ILE A 88 -16.72 3.58 19.80
CA ILE A 88 -15.91 2.59 19.09
C ILE A 88 -16.61 1.22 19.09
N ARG A 89 -16.56 0.47 18.00
CA ARG A 89 -17.10 -0.90 17.98
C ARG A 89 -16.36 -1.78 18.96
N LEU A 90 -17.11 -2.61 19.71
CA LEU A 90 -16.58 -3.48 20.74
C LEU A 90 -15.47 -4.42 20.23
N ASN A 91 -15.63 -5.03 19.05
CA ASN A 91 -14.58 -5.87 18.44
C ASN A 91 -13.31 -5.07 18.12
N LYS A 92 -13.46 -3.79 17.75
CA LYS A 92 -12.30 -2.90 17.52
C LYS A 92 -11.64 -2.51 18.85
N TYR A 93 -12.42 -2.29 19.90
CA TYR A 93 -11.92 -1.99 21.24
C TYR A 93 -11.07 -3.13 21.77
N ILE A 94 -11.58 -4.37 21.71
CA ILE A 94 -10.87 -5.58 22.13
C ILE A 94 -9.58 -5.77 21.33
N ALA A 95 -9.63 -5.62 20.00
CA ALA A 95 -8.43 -5.72 19.18
C ALA A 95 -7.40 -4.62 19.46
N ASN A 96 -7.84 -3.40 19.80
CA ASN A 96 -6.96 -2.29 20.16
C ASN A 96 -6.30 -2.44 21.55
N SER A 97 -6.83 -3.33 22.40
CA SER A 97 -6.19 -3.72 23.68
C SER A 97 -5.16 -4.83 23.51
N GLY A 98 -4.94 -5.33 22.29
CA GLY A 98 -3.96 -6.39 22.01
C GLY A 98 -4.45 -7.81 22.37
N ALA A 99 -5.63 -7.98 23.00
CA ALA A 99 -6.12 -9.27 23.49
C ALA A 99 -6.27 -10.31 22.37
N CYS A 100 -6.93 -9.97 21.26
CA CYS A 100 -7.10 -10.87 20.12
C CYS A 100 -7.30 -10.10 18.79
N SER A 101 -7.48 -10.81 17.66
CA SER A 101 -7.83 -10.17 16.40
C SER A 101 -9.30 -9.70 16.40
N ARG A 102 -9.67 -8.79 15.49
CA ARG A 102 -11.07 -8.32 15.37
C ARG A 102 -12.04 -9.45 15.01
N ARG A 103 -11.59 -10.45 14.24
CA ARG A 103 -12.41 -11.61 13.86
C ARG A 103 -12.62 -12.55 15.05
N ASP A 104 -11.58 -12.81 15.81
CA ASP A 104 -11.67 -13.61 17.04
C ASP A 104 -12.55 -12.89 18.09
N ALA A 105 -12.39 -11.56 18.21
CA ALA A 105 -13.24 -10.76 19.09
C ALA A 105 -14.74 -10.90 18.75
N ASP A 106 -15.10 -10.98 17.47
CA ASP A 106 -16.47 -11.22 17.05
C ASP A 106 -16.99 -12.58 17.56
N ILE A 107 -16.16 -13.64 17.54
CA ILE A 107 -16.50 -14.97 18.08
C ILE A 107 -16.69 -14.90 19.60
N TYR A 108 -15.79 -14.23 20.32
CA TYR A 108 -15.89 -14.07 21.78
C TYR A 108 -17.08 -13.20 22.22
N ILE A 109 -17.46 -12.19 21.44
CA ILE A 109 -18.68 -11.42 21.68
C ILE A 109 -19.91 -12.32 21.54
N GLN A 110 -20.00 -13.07 20.45
CA GLN A 110 -21.14 -14.01 20.23
C GLN A 110 -21.27 -15.08 21.31
N SER A 111 -20.15 -15.57 21.85
CA SER A 111 -20.13 -16.52 22.94
C SER A 111 -20.52 -15.94 24.31
N GLY A 112 -20.66 -14.60 24.43
CA GLY A 112 -20.98 -13.91 25.68
C GLY A 112 -19.82 -13.82 26.68
N THR A 113 -18.58 -14.13 26.25
CA THR A 113 -17.38 -14.04 27.10
C THR A 113 -17.01 -12.60 27.42
N VAL A 114 -17.48 -11.63 26.58
CA VAL A 114 -17.21 -10.21 26.74
C VAL A 114 -18.30 -9.52 27.54
N LYS A 115 -17.92 -8.72 28.56
CA LYS A 115 -18.83 -7.91 29.35
C LYS A 115 -18.51 -6.44 29.19
N VAL A 116 -19.54 -5.61 29.11
CA VAL A 116 -19.43 -4.14 29.15
C VAL A 116 -20.21 -3.65 30.37
N ASN A 117 -19.53 -2.93 31.25
CA ASN A 117 -20.08 -2.47 32.54
C ASN A 117 -20.70 -3.64 33.36
N GLY A 118 -20.06 -4.81 33.33
CA GLY A 118 -20.49 -6.01 34.02
C GLY A 118 -21.57 -6.83 33.30
N ILE A 119 -22.17 -6.33 32.24
CA ILE A 119 -23.26 -7.00 31.49
C ILE A 119 -22.66 -7.74 30.30
N PRO A 120 -22.92 -9.05 30.09
CA PRO A 120 -22.51 -9.78 28.91
C PRO A 120 -23.12 -9.18 27.63
N VAL A 121 -22.29 -9.00 26.59
CA VAL A 121 -22.72 -8.49 25.29
C VAL A 121 -22.52 -9.58 24.24
N THR A 122 -23.63 -9.96 23.56
CA THR A 122 -23.62 -10.93 22.46
C THR A 122 -23.95 -10.26 21.09
N GLU A 123 -24.39 -9.00 21.12
CA GLU A 123 -24.82 -8.28 19.93
C GLU A 123 -23.63 -7.86 19.08
N MET A 124 -23.68 -8.25 17.78
CA MET A 124 -22.69 -7.85 16.81
C MET A 124 -22.80 -6.38 16.46
N GLY A 125 -21.64 -5.69 16.46
CA GLY A 125 -21.61 -4.25 16.14
C GLY A 125 -21.92 -3.33 17.32
N TYR A 126 -21.97 -3.85 18.54
CA TYR A 126 -22.12 -3.08 19.77
C TYR A 126 -21.10 -1.94 19.84
N MET A 127 -21.54 -0.77 20.27
CA MET A 127 -20.73 0.44 20.36
C MET A 127 -20.36 0.74 21.81
N VAL A 128 -19.07 0.73 22.11
CA VAL A 128 -18.49 1.11 23.41
C VAL A 128 -18.34 2.62 23.45
N LYS A 129 -18.82 3.24 24.54
CA LYS A 129 -18.72 4.68 24.80
C LYS A 129 -17.46 5.03 25.57
N LEU A 130 -17.07 6.29 25.54
CA LEU A 130 -15.99 6.79 26.38
C LEU A 130 -16.41 6.63 27.85
N GLY A 131 -15.60 5.92 28.65
CA GLY A 131 -15.88 5.63 30.06
C GLY A 131 -16.49 4.24 30.33
N ASP A 132 -16.91 3.51 29.31
CA ASP A 132 -17.34 2.12 29.51
C ASP A 132 -16.17 1.22 29.90
N VAL A 133 -16.41 0.33 30.85
CA VAL A 133 -15.46 -0.69 31.32
C VAL A 133 -15.72 -1.99 30.54
N VAL A 134 -14.75 -2.41 29.74
CA VAL A 134 -14.82 -3.65 28.98
C VAL A 134 -14.01 -4.73 29.68
N ASN A 135 -14.65 -5.87 29.99
CA ASN A 135 -13.99 -7.05 30.55
C ASN A 135 -14.03 -8.19 29.53
N PHE A 136 -12.91 -8.86 29.40
CA PHE A 136 -12.76 -10.04 28.57
C PHE A 136 -12.03 -11.12 29.37
N ASP A 137 -12.62 -12.30 29.48
CA ASP A 137 -12.10 -13.42 30.24
C ASP A 137 -11.66 -13.01 31.67
N GLY A 138 -12.50 -12.21 32.34
CA GLY A 138 -12.23 -11.72 33.71
C GLY A 138 -11.25 -10.55 33.83
N ALA A 139 -10.51 -10.20 32.77
CA ALA A 139 -9.57 -9.08 32.76
C ALA A 139 -10.22 -7.82 32.20
N THR A 140 -9.95 -6.66 32.83
CA THR A 140 -10.37 -5.35 32.31
C THR A 140 -9.44 -4.94 31.17
N LEU A 141 -10.02 -4.69 30.00
CA LEU A 141 -9.28 -4.26 28.83
C LEU A 141 -9.07 -2.74 28.81
N THR A 142 -7.86 -2.32 28.50
CA THR A 142 -7.53 -0.92 28.20
C THR A 142 -6.86 -0.85 26.83
N PRO A 143 -7.24 0.12 25.97
CA PRO A 143 -6.59 0.28 24.68
C PRO A 143 -5.09 0.54 24.86
N GLU A 144 -4.26 -0.19 24.10
CA GLU A 144 -2.82 0.01 24.12
C GLU A 144 -2.43 1.39 23.58
N LYS A 145 -1.33 1.94 24.10
CA LYS A 145 -0.72 3.16 23.54
C LYS A 145 -0.37 2.94 22.07
N LYS A 146 -0.73 3.91 21.23
CA LYS A 146 -0.41 3.85 19.79
C LYS A 146 1.09 3.99 19.58
N VAL A 147 1.67 3.06 18.83
CA VAL A 147 3.09 3.00 18.48
C VAL A 147 3.25 3.09 16.97
N TYR A 148 4.28 3.82 16.53
CA TYR A 148 4.58 4.01 15.10
C TYR A 148 6.08 3.78 14.89
N ILE A 149 6.42 2.83 14.03
CA ILE A 149 7.78 2.39 13.75
C ILE A 149 8.03 2.47 12.25
N LEU A 150 9.11 3.12 11.85
CA LEU A 150 9.55 3.20 10.47
C LEU A 150 10.74 2.26 10.28
N LEU A 151 10.60 1.31 9.37
CA LEU A 151 11.62 0.34 8.97
C LEU A 151 12.16 0.70 7.58
N ASN A 152 13.46 0.62 7.37
CA ASN A 152 14.06 0.57 6.04
C ASN A 152 14.24 -0.91 5.63
N LYS A 153 13.21 -1.47 4.99
CA LYS A 153 13.08 -2.89 4.67
C LYS A 153 14.17 -3.37 3.70
N PRO A 154 14.93 -4.42 4.00
CA PRO A 154 15.86 -5.07 3.08
C PRO A 154 15.15 -6.01 2.10
N LYS A 155 15.88 -6.56 1.12
CA LYS A 155 15.43 -7.68 0.27
C LYS A 155 15.19 -8.95 1.09
N ASN A 156 14.48 -9.91 0.53
CA ASN A 156 14.20 -11.24 1.07
C ASN A 156 13.29 -11.29 2.31
N PHE A 157 12.62 -10.19 2.62
CA PHE A 157 11.57 -10.12 3.63
C PHE A 157 10.23 -9.74 2.98
N THR A 158 9.13 -10.33 3.44
CA THR A 158 7.79 -10.08 2.94
C THR A 158 6.84 -9.61 4.04
N THR A 159 5.80 -8.86 3.67
CA THR A 159 4.68 -8.52 4.55
C THR A 159 3.57 -9.56 4.52
N ALA A 160 3.66 -10.58 3.68
CA ALA A 160 2.70 -11.68 3.66
C ALA A 160 2.84 -12.54 4.92
N LEU A 161 1.72 -13.06 5.39
CA LEU A 161 1.63 -13.92 6.57
C LEU A 161 1.36 -15.39 6.19
N ASP A 162 1.53 -15.74 4.91
CA ASP A 162 1.21 -17.07 4.40
C ASP A 162 2.19 -18.10 5.01
N GLU A 163 1.64 -19.12 5.65
CA GLU A 163 2.37 -20.25 6.20
C GLU A 163 2.99 -21.06 5.06
N GLY A 164 4.26 -21.42 5.18
CA GLY A 164 4.99 -22.25 4.19
C GLY A 164 5.80 -21.49 3.17
N GLN A 165 5.95 -20.16 3.29
CA GLN A 165 6.82 -19.41 2.39
C GLN A 165 8.29 -19.46 2.83
N GLU A 166 9.17 -19.64 1.84
CA GLU A 166 10.65 -19.67 1.95
C GLU A 166 11.25 -18.33 2.44
N PHE A 167 10.42 -17.29 2.64
CA PHE A 167 10.85 -15.91 2.91
C PHE A 167 10.50 -15.49 4.34
N ARG A 168 11.46 -14.78 4.95
CA ARG A 168 11.31 -14.20 6.29
C ARG A 168 10.25 -13.12 6.32
N ASN A 169 9.50 -13.07 7.42
CA ASN A 169 8.51 -12.02 7.63
C ASN A 169 9.17 -10.73 8.14
N VAL A 170 8.70 -9.58 7.66
CA VAL A 170 9.19 -8.26 8.10
C VAL A 170 9.00 -8.00 9.59
N LEU A 171 8.09 -8.71 10.26
CA LEU A 171 7.87 -8.59 11.71
C LEU A 171 9.09 -9.05 12.52
N GLU A 172 9.92 -9.93 11.98
CA GLU A 172 11.17 -10.35 12.61
C GLU A 172 12.14 -9.18 12.80
N LEU A 173 12.19 -8.25 11.83
CA LEU A 173 13.09 -7.10 11.85
C LEU A 173 12.70 -6.05 12.90
N VAL A 174 11.42 -6.00 13.29
CA VAL A 174 10.90 -5.05 14.28
C VAL A 174 10.57 -5.75 15.61
N LYS A 175 10.90 -7.04 15.74
CA LYS A 175 10.74 -7.80 16.99
C LYS A 175 11.53 -7.13 18.12
N GLY A 176 10.89 -6.92 19.26
CA GLY A 176 11.52 -6.25 20.42
C GLY A 176 11.47 -4.72 20.42
N SER A 177 10.95 -4.10 19.34
CA SER A 177 10.77 -2.63 19.28
C SER A 177 9.65 -2.12 20.21
N THR A 178 8.67 -2.96 20.49
CA THR A 178 7.53 -2.69 21.37
C THR A 178 6.89 -3.97 21.85
N THR A 179 6.18 -3.91 22.97
CA THR A 179 5.33 -5.01 23.49
C THR A 179 3.97 -5.03 22.80
N ALA A 180 3.55 -3.91 22.21
CA ALA A 180 2.27 -3.79 21.52
C ALA A 180 2.26 -4.62 20.21
N LYS A 181 1.09 -5.17 19.87
CA LYS A 181 0.89 -5.93 18.64
C LYS A 181 0.77 -4.99 17.44
N ILE A 182 1.87 -4.82 16.70
CA ILE A 182 1.94 -3.95 15.53
C ILE A 182 1.78 -4.71 14.22
N GLY A 183 1.30 -4.01 13.17
CA GLY A 183 1.22 -4.53 11.81
C GLY A 183 1.78 -3.57 10.77
N PRO A 184 2.20 -4.06 9.60
CA PRO A 184 2.71 -3.23 8.52
C PRO A 184 1.58 -2.40 7.86
N VAL A 185 1.90 -1.18 7.47
CA VAL A 185 1.03 -0.30 6.70
C VAL A 185 1.23 -0.52 5.20
N GLY A 186 0.32 -1.28 4.61
CA GLY A 186 0.41 -1.71 3.22
C GLY A 186 1.26 -2.97 3.03
N ARG A 187 1.35 -3.40 1.77
CA ARG A 187 2.09 -4.61 1.38
C ARG A 187 3.36 -4.26 0.64
N MET A 188 4.40 -5.02 0.88
CA MET A 188 5.66 -5.02 0.13
C MET A 188 6.08 -6.45 -0.15
N ASP A 189 6.46 -6.74 -1.38
CA ASP A 189 7.02 -8.03 -1.78
C ASP A 189 8.47 -8.20 -1.30
N LYS A 190 9.01 -9.41 -1.48
CA LYS A 190 10.37 -9.78 -1.07
C LYS A 190 11.46 -8.96 -1.79
N ASN A 191 11.21 -8.55 -3.03
CA ASN A 191 12.19 -7.86 -3.88
C ASN A 191 12.18 -6.35 -3.70
N THR A 192 11.03 -5.78 -3.26
CA THR A 192 10.91 -4.35 -2.99
C THR A 192 11.57 -3.99 -1.67
N THR A 193 12.34 -2.90 -1.68
CA THR A 193 13.08 -2.38 -0.54
C THR A 193 12.58 -0.99 -0.12
N GLY A 194 13.10 -0.46 0.98
CA GLY A 194 12.83 0.90 1.44
C GLY A 194 11.83 1.01 2.57
N LEU A 195 11.27 2.18 2.72
CA LEU A 195 10.48 2.55 3.89
C LEU A 195 9.19 1.74 4.04
N LEU A 196 8.99 1.18 5.23
CA LEU A 196 7.76 0.49 5.62
C LEU A 196 7.35 0.94 7.03
N LEU A 197 6.13 1.44 7.16
CA LEU A 197 5.56 1.88 8.44
C LEU A 197 4.87 0.71 9.14
N PHE A 198 5.07 0.59 10.45
CA PHE A 198 4.34 -0.34 11.33
C PHE A 198 3.60 0.43 12.41
N THR A 199 2.42 -0.02 12.78
CA THR A 199 1.64 0.56 13.87
C THR A 199 0.58 -0.40 14.38
N ASN A 200 0.11 -0.19 15.62
CA ASN A 200 -1.11 -0.78 16.16
C ASN A 200 -2.35 0.12 15.93
N ASP A 201 -2.19 1.30 15.32
CA ASP A 201 -3.29 2.20 14.96
C ASP A 201 -4.02 1.71 13.70
N THR A 202 -5.10 0.96 13.88
CA THR A 202 -5.90 0.40 12.78
C THR A 202 -6.51 1.46 11.86
N ASP A 203 -6.78 2.67 12.37
CA ASP A 203 -7.30 3.77 11.56
C ASP A 203 -6.22 4.34 10.63
N MET A 204 -4.98 4.42 11.13
CA MET A 204 -3.83 4.81 10.32
C MET A 204 -3.53 3.76 9.24
N ILE A 205 -3.53 2.46 9.60
CA ILE A 205 -3.36 1.37 8.61
C ILE A 205 -4.42 1.51 7.51
N ARG A 206 -5.70 1.64 7.90
CA ARG A 206 -6.79 1.79 6.94
C ARG A 206 -6.62 3.03 6.07
N LYS A 207 -6.28 4.18 6.66
CA LYS A 207 -6.08 5.45 5.97
C LYS A 207 -5.07 5.30 4.82
N PHE A 208 -3.93 4.65 5.06
CA PHE A 208 -2.85 4.53 4.07
C PHE A 208 -2.95 3.32 3.14
N THR A 209 -3.90 2.40 3.36
CA THR A 209 -4.12 1.22 2.50
C THR A 209 -5.33 1.36 1.58
N LEU A 210 -6.22 2.33 1.81
CA LEU A 210 -7.38 2.56 0.94
C LEU A 210 -6.95 3.01 -0.47
N PRO A 211 -7.66 2.58 -1.53
CA PRO A 211 -7.40 3.02 -2.91
C PRO A 211 -7.54 4.53 -3.11
N SER A 212 -8.44 5.17 -2.34
CA SER A 212 -8.69 6.62 -2.38
C SER A 212 -7.63 7.46 -1.65
N GLN A 213 -6.57 6.82 -1.17
CA GLN A 213 -5.49 7.47 -0.43
C GLN A 213 -4.75 8.51 -1.28
N LYS A 214 -4.60 9.71 -0.72
CA LYS A 214 -3.99 10.88 -1.39
C LYS A 214 -2.49 11.05 -1.12
N SER A 215 -1.91 10.31 -0.17
CA SER A 215 -0.50 10.47 0.17
C SER A 215 0.42 9.98 -0.93
N SER A 216 1.40 10.81 -1.27
CA SER A 216 2.41 10.49 -2.27
C SER A 216 3.46 9.53 -1.70
N LYS A 217 3.95 8.64 -2.56
CA LYS A 217 5.08 7.75 -2.31
C LYS A 217 6.09 7.97 -3.42
N ILE A 218 7.35 8.05 -3.05
CA ILE A 218 8.43 8.22 -4.01
C ILE A 218 9.24 6.92 -4.04
N TYR A 219 9.47 6.45 -5.26
CA TYR A 219 10.24 5.25 -5.53
C TYR A 219 11.45 5.58 -6.40
N GLN A 220 12.58 4.99 -6.07
CA GLN A 220 13.70 4.84 -6.99
C GLN A 220 13.57 3.48 -7.66
N VAL A 221 13.65 3.46 -8.97
CA VAL A 221 13.49 2.27 -9.80
C VAL A 221 14.72 2.12 -10.69
N SER A 222 15.35 0.94 -10.63
CA SER A 222 16.47 0.58 -11.50
C SER A 222 15.95 -0.34 -12.60
N LEU A 223 16.19 0.03 -13.86
CA LEU A 223 15.79 -0.70 -15.05
C LEU A 223 16.98 -1.46 -15.66
N ASP A 224 16.68 -2.46 -16.49
CA ASP A 224 17.67 -3.25 -17.27
C ASP A 224 18.40 -2.41 -18.31
N LYS A 225 17.74 -1.37 -18.84
CA LYS A 225 18.24 -0.47 -19.89
C LYS A 225 17.78 0.97 -19.66
N ASN A 226 18.42 1.91 -20.34
CA ASN A 226 18.07 3.32 -20.24
C ASN A 226 16.64 3.57 -20.69
N LEU A 227 15.85 4.26 -19.88
CA LEU A 227 14.50 4.70 -20.23
C LEU A 227 14.59 5.75 -21.36
N LYS A 228 13.83 5.55 -22.44
CA LYS A 228 13.72 6.52 -23.52
C LYS A 228 12.89 7.73 -23.06
N PHE A 229 13.27 8.90 -23.55
CA PHE A 229 12.57 10.15 -23.18
C PHE A 229 11.09 10.12 -23.62
N GLU A 230 10.80 9.56 -24.78
CA GLU A 230 9.42 9.41 -25.30
C GLU A 230 8.53 8.55 -24.38
N ASP A 231 9.09 7.48 -23.81
CA ASP A 231 8.37 6.60 -22.89
C ASP A 231 8.20 7.26 -21.53
N LEU A 232 9.20 8.02 -21.05
CA LEU A 232 9.09 8.84 -19.85
C LEU A 232 7.95 9.85 -19.98
N GLU A 233 7.82 10.55 -21.13
CA GLU A 233 6.72 11.48 -21.38
C GLU A 233 5.34 10.76 -21.38
N LYS A 234 5.26 9.56 -21.96
CA LYS A 234 4.02 8.76 -21.92
C LYS A 234 3.64 8.38 -20.50
N ILE A 235 4.61 7.95 -19.69
CA ILE A 235 4.41 7.64 -18.27
C ILE A 235 3.89 8.87 -17.53
N GLN A 236 4.49 10.05 -17.76
CA GLN A 236 4.09 11.31 -17.12
C GLN A 236 2.64 11.73 -17.47
N LYS A 237 2.19 11.47 -18.70
CA LYS A 237 0.80 11.75 -19.14
C LYS A 237 -0.23 10.80 -18.51
N GLY A 238 0.24 9.73 -17.85
CA GLY A 238 -0.58 8.69 -17.26
C GLY A 238 -0.91 7.55 -18.22
N LEU A 239 -1.14 6.38 -17.65
CA LEU A 239 -1.29 5.11 -18.36
C LEU A 239 -2.61 4.43 -17.99
N THR A 240 -3.08 3.55 -18.89
CA THR A 240 -4.13 2.59 -18.57
C THR A 240 -3.50 1.20 -18.53
N LEU A 241 -3.44 0.60 -17.34
CA LEU A 241 -2.93 -0.75 -17.11
C LEU A 241 -4.08 -1.66 -16.67
N ASP A 242 -4.27 -2.78 -17.32
CA ASP A 242 -5.34 -3.75 -16.99
C ASP A 242 -6.73 -3.11 -16.88
N GLY A 243 -7.05 -2.13 -17.75
CA GLY A 243 -8.31 -1.38 -17.73
C GLY A 243 -8.43 -0.31 -16.64
N HIS A 244 -7.41 -0.16 -15.80
CA HIS A 244 -7.38 0.86 -14.74
C HIS A 244 -6.43 2.01 -15.09
N ARG A 245 -6.91 3.24 -14.93
CA ARG A 245 -6.07 4.42 -15.15
C ARG A 245 -5.10 4.61 -13.98
N VAL A 246 -3.81 4.65 -14.29
CA VAL A 246 -2.73 4.93 -13.34
C VAL A 246 -2.26 6.37 -13.55
N PHE A 247 -2.36 7.16 -12.49
CA PHE A 247 -1.87 8.54 -12.49
C PHE A 247 -0.51 8.58 -11.83
N VAL A 248 0.49 9.04 -12.58
CA VAL A 248 1.84 9.34 -12.10
C VAL A 248 1.89 10.83 -11.79
N GLU A 249 2.28 11.19 -10.56
CA GLU A 249 2.44 12.59 -10.18
C GLU A 249 3.69 13.19 -10.80
N GLU A 250 4.78 12.41 -10.79
CA GLU A 250 6.07 12.84 -11.32
C GLU A 250 6.89 11.61 -11.72
N VAL A 251 7.59 11.70 -12.85
CA VAL A 251 8.62 10.74 -13.26
C VAL A 251 9.81 11.53 -13.81
N SER A 252 11.01 11.17 -13.37
CA SER A 252 12.24 11.87 -13.78
C SER A 252 13.45 10.94 -13.77
N TYR A 253 14.45 11.27 -14.55
CA TYR A 253 15.79 10.71 -14.37
C TYR A 253 16.37 11.24 -13.05
N ILE A 254 17.20 10.43 -12.40
CA ILE A 254 17.92 10.85 -11.19
C ILE A 254 19.19 11.56 -11.62
N GLU A 255 19.39 12.79 -11.15
CA GLU A 255 20.55 13.58 -11.47
C GLU A 255 21.85 12.91 -10.98
N GLY A 256 22.85 12.83 -11.86
CA GLY A 256 24.12 12.18 -11.56
C GLY A 256 24.14 10.66 -11.70
N GLU A 257 23.00 10.03 -12.00
CA GLU A 257 22.88 8.58 -12.21
C GLU A 257 22.64 8.24 -13.69
N ALA A 258 22.72 6.95 -14.02
CA ALA A 258 22.39 6.47 -15.36
C ALA A 258 20.90 6.69 -15.68
N LYS A 259 20.56 6.86 -16.95
CA LYS A 259 19.16 7.00 -17.40
C LYS A 259 18.30 5.76 -17.17
N SER A 260 18.84 4.68 -16.64
CA SER A 260 18.14 3.50 -16.13
C SER A 260 17.70 3.66 -14.67
N GLU A 261 18.19 4.70 -13.96
CA GLU A 261 17.76 5.02 -12.59
C GLU A 261 16.69 6.10 -12.64
N ILE A 262 15.47 5.74 -12.25
CA ILE A 262 14.28 6.57 -12.40
C ILE A 262 13.70 6.91 -11.05
N GLY A 263 13.36 8.17 -10.87
CA GLY A 263 12.51 8.64 -9.79
C GLY A 263 11.05 8.62 -10.20
N LEU A 264 10.19 7.98 -9.39
CA LEU A 264 8.77 7.86 -9.66
C LEU A 264 7.97 8.25 -8.43
N LYS A 265 7.07 9.24 -8.58
CA LYS A 265 6.15 9.69 -7.53
C LYS A 265 4.72 9.36 -7.91
N LEU A 266 4.03 8.63 -7.04
CA LEU A 266 2.65 8.22 -7.25
C LEU A 266 1.89 8.01 -5.94
N ARG A 267 0.55 7.99 -6.02
CA ARG A 267 -0.34 7.81 -4.86
C ARG A 267 -0.72 6.36 -4.60
N SER A 268 -0.48 5.46 -5.52
CA SER A 268 -0.88 4.06 -5.37
C SER A 268 -0.33 3.45 -4.08
N SER A 269 -1.16 2.69 -3.39
CA SER A 269 -0.76 1.88 -2.24
C SER A 269 -0.14 0.53 -2.66
N ASN A 270 -0.32 0.14 -3.93
CA ASN A 270 0.15 -1.13 -4.46
C ASN A 270 1.50 -0.95 -5.19
N VAL A 271 2.56 -1.50 -4.62
CA VAL A 271 3.91 -1.44 -5.20
C VAL A 271 4.01 -2.19 -6.54
N LYS A 272 3.16 -3.20 -6.79
CA LYS A 272 3.15 -3.92 -8.07
C LYS A 272 2.90 -2.99 -9.26
N VAL A 273 2.09 -1.93 -9.05
CA VAL A 273 1.82 -0.91 -10.09
C VAL A 273 3.12 -0.25 -10.58
N VAL A 274 4.10 -0.04 -9.68
CA VAL A 274 5.42 0.51 -10.09
C VAL A 274 6.10 -0.37 -11.12
N ARG A 275 6.07 -1.68 -10.91
CA ARG A 275 6.65 -2.66 -11.85
C ARG A 275 5.88 -2.67 -13.16
N SER A 276 4.55 -2.79 -13.11
CA SER A 276 3.68 -2.85 -14.30
C SER A 276 3.77 -1.61 -15.18
N ILE A 277 4.09 -0.42 -14.63
CA ILE A 277 4.33 0.81 -15.41
C ILE A 277 5.48 0.61 -16.41
N PHE A 278 6.61 0.08 -15.97
CA PHE A 278 7.79 -0.08 -16.81
C PHE A 278 7.71 -1.33 -17.69
N GLU A 279 7.16 -2.43 -17.18
CA GLU A 279 6.91 -3.66 -17.97
C GLU A 279 5.97 -3.41 -19.16
N HIS A 280 5.04 -2.44 -19.05
CA HIS A 280 4.17 -2.02 -20.16
C HIS A 280 4.95 -1.44 -21.36
N PHE A 281 6.16 -0.96 -21.16
CA PHE A 281 7.05 -0.45 -22.19
C PHE A 281 8.26 -1.38 -22.46
N ASP A 282 8.15 -2.66 -22.09
CA ASP A 282 9.20 -3.67 -22.30
C ASP A 282 10.52 -3.36 -21.55
N TYR A 283 10.44 -2.74 -20.35
CA TYR A 283 11.59 -2.57 -19.45
C TYR A 283 11.50 -3.56 -18.30
N ASP A 284 12.60 -4.27 -18.03
CA ASP A 284 12.70 -5.13 -16.85
C ASP A 284 13.09 -4.32 -15.61
N VAL A 285 12.29 -4.44 -14.56
CA VAL A 285 12.53 -3.75 -13.30
C VAL A 285 13.43 -4.60 -12.41
N LEU A 286 14.70 -4.19 -12.28
CA LEU A 286 15.72 -4.88 -11.49
C LEU A 286 15.59 -4.60 -9.99
N ARG A 287 15.25 -3.35 -9.63
CA ARG A 287 15.13 -2.91 -8.24
C ARG A 287 14.05 -1.87 -8.08
N ILE A 288 13.31 -1.95 -6.98
CA ILE A 288 12.37 -0.93 -6.51
C ILE A 288 12.75 -0.59 -5.07
N ASP A 289 12.98 0.69 -4.80
CA ASP A 289 13.27 1.19 -3.47
C ASP A 289 12.32 2.34 -3.11
N ARG A 290 11.49 2.17 -2.07
CA ARG A 290 10.61 3.24 -1.62
C ARG A 290 11.39 4.21 -0.74
N VAL A 291 11.73 5.36 -1.30
CA VAL A 291 12.58 6.37 -0.65
C VAL A 291 11.80 7.37 0.20
N SER A 292 10.50 7.58 -0.14
CA SER A 292 9.59 8.40 0.67
C SER A 292 8.21 7.78 0.81
N PHE A 293 7.60 7.97 1.95
CA PHE A 293 6.25 7.50 2.26
C PHE A 293 5.51 8.56 3.08
N ALA A 294 4.52 9.23 2.46
CA ALA A 294 3.70 10.24 3.14
C ALA A 294 4.53 11.31 3.88
N GLY A 295 5.59 11.82 3.26
CA GLY A 295 6.51 12.79 3.85
C GLY A 295 7.61 12.21 4.74
N LEU A 296 7.52 10.93 5.12
CA LEU A 296 8.62 10.24 5.82
C LEU A 296 9.76 9.92 4.85
N THR A 297 11.00 10.04 5.32
CA THR A 297 12.20 9.76 4.53
C THR A 297 13.11 8.76 5.22
N LYS A 298 14.01 8.13 4.45
CA LYS A 298 15.00 7.19 5.00
C LYS A 298 16.28 7.85 5.53
N LYS A 299 16.27 9.19 5.68
CA LYS A 299 17.41 9.94 6.22
C LYS A 299 17.82 9.36 7.59
N ASN A 300 19.11 9.08 7.76
CA ASN A 300 19.70 8.48 8.96
C ASN A 300 19.08 7.13 9.38
N LEU A 301 18.44 6.40 8.43
CA LEU A 301 17.89 5.08 8.70
C LEU A 301 18.53 4.04 7.75
N PRO A 302 19.62 3.36 8.17
CA PRO A 302 20.28 2.35 7.36
C PRO A 302 19.37 1.18 7.01
N ARG A 303 19.72 0.45 5.96
CA ARG A 303 18.98 -0.72 5.48
C ARG A 303 18.92 -1.81 6.58
N GLY A 304 17.72 -2.34 6.82
CA GLY A 304 17.46 -3.33 7.85
C GLY A 304 17.16 -2.74 9.24
N ASN A 305 17.41 -1.45 9.45
CA ASN A 305 17.15 -0.79 10.73
C ASN A 305 15.76 -0.15 10.78
N TRP A 306 15.29 0.04 12.00
CA TRP A 306 14.03 0.72 12.29
C TRP A 306 14.24 1.83 13.33
N ARG A 307 13.29 2.76 13.40
CA ARG A 307 13.19 3.78 14.45
C ARG A 307 11.73 4.08 14.78
N LEU A 308 11.49 4.61 15.95
CA LEU A 308 10.21 5.21 16.30
C LEU A 308 10.01 6.51 15.51
N LEU A 309 8.76 6.86 15.24
CA LEU A 309 8.43 8.17 14.70
C LEU A 309 8.45 9.24 15.79
N THR A 310 8.83 10.46 15.42
CA THR A 310 8.70 11.62 16.28
C THR A 310 7.24 12.07 16.37
N GLU A 311 6.89 12.82 17.40
CA GLU A 311 5.53 13.36 17.55
C GLU A 311 5.10 14.21 16.35
N GLN A 312 6.03 15.02 15.82
CA GLN A 312 5.77 15.86 14.64
C GLN A 312 5.48 15.01 13.39
N GLU A 313 6.21 13.91 13.18
CA GLU A 313 5.95 12.98 12.08
C GLU A 313 4.57 12.31 12.20
N ILE A 314 4.18 11.96 13.43
CA ILE A 314 2.84 11.38 13.71
C ILE A 314 1.74 12.40 13.43
N ILE A 315 1.91 13.66 13.84
CA ILE A 315 0.96 14.75 13.55
C ILE A 315 0.85 14.95 12.05
N ASN A 316 1.97 15.02 11.33
CA ASN A 316 1.99 15.17 9.88
C ASN A 316 1.26 14.03 9.17
N LEU A 317 1.50 12.76 9.59
CA LEU A 317 0.80 11.59 9.04
C LEU A 317 -0.72 11.61 9.28
N LYS A 318 -1.17 12.18 10.40
CA LYS A 318 -2.60 12.33 10.70
C LYS A 318 -3.27 13.38 9.81
N ASN A 319 -2.53 14.37 9.34
CA ASN A 319 -3.04 15.50 8.57
C ASN A 319 -3.00 15.29 7.04
N VAL A 320 -2.26 14.29 6.54
CA VAL A 320 -2.18 13.94 5.10
C VAL A 320 -3.54 13.38 4.57
#